data_70d530998c080712599bf245258fd256
#
_entry.id   70d530998c080712599bf245258fd256
#
_cell.length_a   1.000
_cell.length_b   1.000
_cell.length_c   1.000
_cell.angle_alpha   90.00
_cell.angle_beta   90.00
_cell.angle_gamma   90.00
#
_symmetry.space_group_name_H-M   'P 1'
#
loop_
_entity.id
_entity.type
_entity.pdbx_description
1 polymer ?
#
loop_
_entity_poly.entity_id
_entity_poly.type
_entity_poly.pdbx_seq_one_letter_code
_entity_poly.pdbx_strand_id
1 'polypeptide(L)'
;MHKTELEKIRRLAPKRYLLATTLPLSRADKDKIVKVLTPWVRTPSDIFGAEDFTDVLSRHPEIELRHFKLWLASSSALSAIINSGILSRSQDRLQTISEAAHKFVYTIHYGEARKKLDDLHTIIISGEPGAGKTSLAHNLALEHSAKGFSVYFLEHSIQEAEDVYRANQNQLFLFDDFLGRNYLQALERHEDTHIVNFIKRVGRDNSKRFILTSRTTILNQGRQLADVFQIEDIERNEYQIEVRDLALMDKAEILYNHIWYGNLAEEFVSELYKDKRYRQIVKHRNEVPPEFRLPRVDEYH
;
A
#
# COMPACT_ATOMS: atom_id res chain seq x y z
N MET A 1 -30.72 5.18 11.12
CA MET A 1 -30.28 6.41 10.42
C MET A 1 -31.22 7.62 10.61
N HIS A 2 -32.50 7.45 11.01
CA HIS A 2 -33.49 8.45 10.66
C HIS A 2 -33.70 9.67 11.57
N LYS A 3 -33.63 9.55 12.86
CA LYS A 3 -33.96 10.70 13.73
C LYS A 3 -32.77 11.66 13.90
N THR A 4 -31.58 11.15 14.05
CA THR A 4 -30.37 11.94 14.39
C THR A 4 -29.88 12.83 13.27
N GLU A 5 -29.90 12.36 12.00
CA GLU A 5 -29.45 13.15 10.85
C GLU A 5 -30.45 14.25 10.48
N LEU A 6 -31.73 13.96 10.50
CA LEU A 6 -32.76 14.97 10.26
C LEU A 6 -32.73 16.11 11.31
N GLU A 7 -32.44 15.79 12.56
CA GLU A 7 -32.31 16.82 13.62
C GLU A 7 -31.04 17.69 13.36
N LYS A 8 -29.96 17.10 12.92
CA LYS A 8 -28.75 17.86 12.55
C LYS A 8 -29.00 18.79 11.35
N ILE A 9 -29.67 18.29 10.32
CA ILE A 9 -29.99 19.08 9.11
C ILE A 9 -30.92 20.24 9.48
N ARG A 10 -31.95 20.00 10.30
CA ARG A 10 -32.88 21.05 10.81
C ARG A 10 -32.13 22.12 11.58
N ARG A 11 -31.18 21.72 12.43
CA ARG A 11 -30.37 22.67 13.21
C ARG A 11 -29.42 23.51 12.34
N LEU A 12 -28.83 22.89 11.29
CA LEU A 12 -27.95 23.55 10.36
C LEU A 12 -28.69 24.47 9.39
N ALA A 13 -29.99 24.17 9.12
CA ALA A 13 -30.86 24.89 8.17
C ALA A 13 -30.16 25.27 6.85
N PRO A 14 -29.51 24.31 6.13
CA PRO A 14 -28.75 24.62 4.94
C PRO A 14 -29.67 25.02 3.79
N LYS A 15 -29.22 25.89 2.87
CA LYS A 15 -29.97 26.24 1.66
C LYS A 15 -30.13 25.06 0.70
N ARG A 16 -29.21 24.14 0.69
CA ARG A 16 -29.18 22.90 -0.08
C ARG A 16 -28.34 21.86 0.65
N TYR A 17 -28.81 20.63 0.66
CA TYR A 17 -28.10 19.50 1.26
C TYR A 17 -27.79 18.45 0.19
N LEU A 18 -26.52 18.09 0.07
CA LEU A 18 -26.07 17.00 -0.79
C LEU A 18 -25.79 15.78 0.08
N LEU A 19 -26.38 14.65 -0.27
CA LEU A 19 -26.17 13.38 0.41
C LEU A 19 -25.22 12.50 -0.41
N ALA A 20 -24.17 12.01 0.22
CA ALA A 20 -23.23 11.05 -0.36
C ALA A 20 -23.19 9.79 0.50
N THR A 21 -23.24 8.62 -0.14
CA THR A 21 -23.17 7.33 0.53
C THR A 21 -22.45 6.30 -0.35
N THR A 22 -21.77 5.36 0.28
CA THR A 22 -21.16 4.21 -0.39
C THR A 22 -22.15 3.08 -0.71
N LEU A 23 -23.41 3.23 -0.27
CA LEU A 23 -24.45 2.26 -0.57
C LEU A 23 -24.95 2.40 -2.02
N PRO A 24 -25.26 1.28 -2.70
CA PRO A 24 -25.96 1.35 -3.97
C PRO A 24 -27.37 1.88 -3.74
N LEU A 25 -27.79 2.84 -4.53
CA LEU A 25 -29.09 3.48 -4.43
C LEU A 25 -29.86 3.41 -5.73
N SER A 26 -30.98 2.69 -5.74
CA SER A 26 -31.91 2.75 -6.87
C SER A 26 -32.55 4.13 -6.99
N ARG A 27 -33.11 4.44 -8.16
CA ARG A 27 -33.86 5.69 -8.38
C ARG A 27 -35.03 5.82 -7.40
N ALA A 28 -35.71 4.71 -7.12
CA ALA A 28 -36.81 4.66 -6.17
C ALA A 28 -36.35 4.98 -4.73
N ASP A 29 -35.14 4.57 -4.35
CA ASP A 29 -34.59 4.88 -3.04
C ASP A 29 -34.20 6.35 -2.94
N LYS A 30 -33.61 6.92 -3.99
CA LYS A 30 -33.34 8.37 -4.05
C LYS A 30 -34.62 9.19 -3.95
N ASP A 31 -35.70 8.81 -4.62
CA ASP A 31 -37.00 9.48 -4.54
C ASP A 31 -37.60 9.43 -3.12
N LYS A 32 -37.43 8.30 -2.42
CA LYS A 32 -37.85 8.17 -1.00
C LYS A 32 -37.03 9.11 -0.10
N ILE A 33 -35.72 9.18 -0.32
CA ILE A 33 -34.82 10.04 0.44
C ILE A 33 -35.15 11.51 0.22
N VAL A 34 -35.42 11.93 -1.03
CA VAL A 34 -35.86 13.30 -1.35
C VAL A 34 -37.11 13.67 -0.55
N LYS A 35 -38.16 12.79 -0.53
CA LYS A 35 -39.37 13.05 0.22
C LYS A 35 -39.11 13.27 1.70
N VAL A 36 -38.18 12.55 2.30
CA VAL A 36 -37.84 12.66 3.73
C VAL A 36 -37.01 13.91 4.03
N LEU A 37 -36.14 14.31 3.11
CA LEU A 37 -35.17 15.40 3.32
C LEU A 37 -35.60 16.73 2.69
N THR A 38 -36.78 16.83 2.11
CA THR A 38 -37.36 18.10 1.66
C THR A 38 -37.52 19.07 2.85
N PRO A 39 -37.21 20.38 2.72
CA PRO A 39 -36.87 21.11 1.48
C PRO A 39 -35.35 21.19 1.17
N TRP A 40 -34.48 20.56 1.95
CA TRP A 40 -33.03 20.72 1.83
C TRP A 40 -32.43 19.92 0.67
N VAL A 41 -32.93 18.70 0.42
CA VAL A 41 -32.64 17.91 -0.78
C VAL A 41 -33.76 18.17 -1.77
N ARG A 42 -33.42 18.71 -2.96
CA ARG A 42 -34.42 19.21 -3.91
C ARG A 42 -34.76 18.20 -4.99
N THR A 43 -33.75 17.45 -5.42
CA THR A 43 -33.85 16.49 -6.52
C THR A 43 -33.09 15.22 -6.24
N PRO A 44 -33.40 14.10 -6.90
CA PRO A 44 -32.58 12.89 -6.81
C PRO A 44 -31.11 13.09 -7.18
N SER A 45 -30.79 14.11 -7.98
CA SER A 45 -29.41 14.48 -8.35
C SER A 45 -28.62 15.10 -7.19
N ASP A 46 -29.25 15.44 -6.08
CA ASP A 46 -28.58 15.87 -4.85
C ASP A 46 -28.11 14.67 -4.00
N ILE A 47 -28.39 13.43 -4.47
CA ILE A 47 -28.09 12.19 -3.76
C ILE A 47 -27.14 11.36 -4.60
N PHE A 48 -25.97 11.06 -4.04
CA PHE A 48 -24.91 10.29 -4.68
C PHE A 48 -24.78 8.94 -3.98
N GLY A 49 -25.09 7.85 -4.68
CA GLY A 49 -24.85 6.48 -4.27
C GLY A 49 -23.55 5.94 -4.87
N ALA A 50 -23.25 4.66 -4.63
CA ALA A 50 -22.05 4.00 -5.13
C ALA A 50 -21.91 4.09 -6.66
N GLU A 51 -23.01 3.90 -7.40
CA GLU A 51 -23.02 3.93 -8.86
C GLU A 51 -22.74 5.32 -9.41
N ASP A 52 -23.27 6.38 -8.77
CA ASP A 52 -23.01 7.76 -9.17
C ASP A 52 -21.53 8.12 -9.04
N PHE A 53 -20.87 7.67 -7.95
CA PHE A 53 -19.44 7.88 -7.79
C PHE A 53 -18.63 7.10 -8.83
N THR A 54 -19.01 5.86 -9.11
CA THR A 54 -18.34 5.06 -10.14
C THR A 54 -18.46 5.73 -11.52
N ASP A 55 -19.65 6.24 -11.86
CA ASP A 55 -19.89 6.94 -13.13
C ASP A 55 -19.10 8.27 -13.22
N VAL A 56 -19.04 9.05 -12.13
CA VAL A 56 -18.26 10.31 -12.11
C VAL A 56 -16.76 10.01 -12.22
N LEU A 57 -16.25 9.02 -11.48
CA LEU A 57 -14.83 8.66 -11.51
C LEU A 57 -14.42 8.11 -12.87
N SER A 58 -15.25 7.30 -13.52
CA SER A 58 -14.96 6.79 -14.87
C SER A 58 -14.79 7.90 -15.94
N ARG A 59 -15.43 9.05 -15.72
CA ARG A 59 -15.29 10.24 -16.58
C ARG A 59 -14.10 11.12 -16.21
N HIS A 60 -13.50 10.90 -15.05
CA HIS A 60 -12.41 11.69 -14.50
C HIS A 60 -11.24 10.81 -14.06
N PRO A 61 -10.59 10.08 -15.01
CA PRO A 61 -9.50 9.16 -14.68
C PRO A 61 -8.32 9.86 -14.00
N GLU A 62 -8.13 11.15 -14.23
CA GLU A 62 -7.10 11.96 -13.58
C GLU A 62 -7.33 12.10 -12.06
N ILE A 63 -8.58 12.09 -11.60
CA ILE A 63 -8.92 12.11 -10.17
C ILE A 63 -8.66 10.73 -9.57
N GLU A 64 -9.06 9.68 -10.27
CA GLU A 64 -8.84 8.29 -9.86
C GLU A 64 -7.34 8.02 -9.70
N LEU A 65 -6.50 8.39 -10.68
CA LEU A 65 -5.04 8.23 -10.63
C LEU A 65 -4.37 9.03 -9.51
N ARG A 66 -4.90 10.18 -9.12
CA ARG A 66 -4.37 10.97 -7.99
C ARG A 66 -4.69 10.36 -6.63
N HIS A 67 -5.75 9.56 -6.54
CA HIS A 67 -6.25 8.96 -5.32
C HIS A 67 -6.10 7.43 -5.38
N PHE A 68 -4.93 6.96 -5.01
CA PHE A 68 -4.55 5.54 -5.05
C PHE A 68 -5.61 4.57 -4.50
N LYS A 69 -6.31 4.92 -3.42
CA LYS A 69 -7.40 4.11 -2.88
C LYS A 69 -8.58 3.93 -3.84
N LEU A 70 -8.81 4.89 -4.72
CA LEU A 70 -9.91 4.83 -5.68
C LEU A 70 -9.58 3.89 -6.84
N TRP A 71 -8.38 3.97 -7.41
CA TRP A 71 -8.04 3.12 -8.54
C TRP A 71 -7.77 1.67 -8.15
N LEU A 72 -7.37 1.37 -6.92
CA LEU A 72 -7.33 -0.01 -6.42
C LEU A 72 -8.70 -0.68 -6.43
N ALA A 73 -9.77 0.08 -6.26
CA ALA A 73 -11.15 -0.40 -6.36
C ALA A 73 -11.64 -0.52 -7.81
N SER A 74 -10.90 0.03 -8.78
CA SER A 74 -11.24 0.02 -10.20
C SER A 74 -10.51 -1.12 -10.92
N SER A 75 -11.25 -2.15 -11.32
CA SER A 75 -10.72 -3.27 -12.10
C SER A 75 -10.15 -2.83 -13.46
N SER A 76 -10.65 -1.74 -14.04
CA SER A 76 -10.20 -1.21 -15.33
C SER A 76 -8.82 -0.53 -15.21
N ALA A 77 -8.59 0.28 -14.17
CA ALA A 77 -7.30 0.92 -13.93
C ALA A 77 -6.23 -0.13 -13.62
N LEU A 78 -6.58 -1.12 -12.79
CA LEU A 78 -5.69 -2.24 -12.46
C LEU A 78 -5.32 -3.05 -13.71
N SER A 79 -6.31 -3.39 -14.55
CA SER A 79 -6.08 -4.13 -15.80
C SER A 79 -5.22 -3.33 -16.79
N ALA A 80 -5.39 -2.00 -16.88
CA ALA A 80 -4.57 -1.15 -17.73
C ALA A 80 -3.10 -1.14 -17.30
N ILE A 81 -2.82 -1.18 -15.99
CA ILE A 81 -1.48 -1.23 -15.43
C ILE A 81 -0.82 -2.59 -15.72
N ILE A 82 -1.54 -3.68 -15.46
CA ILE A 82 -1.06 -5.05 -15.68
C ILE A 82 -0.80 -5.29 -17.18
N ASN A 83 -1.63 -4.73 -18.06
CA ASN A 83 -1.51 -4.90 -19.51
C ASN A 83 -0.52 -3.94 -20.18
N SER A 84 0.05 -2.95 -19.48
CA SER A 84 0.99 -1.97 -20.05
C SER A 84 2.36 -2.50 -20.44
N GLY A 85 2.54 -3.83 -20.43
CA GLY A 85 3.55 -4.49 -21.25
C GLY A 85 4.96 -4.51 -20.71
N ILE A 86 5.20 -5.11 -19.52
CA ILE A 86 6.56 -5.36 -19.06
C ILE A 86 6.70 -6.80 -18.60
N LEU A 87 7.69 -7.47 -19.20
CA LEU A 87 8.29 -8.76 -18.85
C LEU A 87 7.50 -9.67 -17.87
N SER A 88 7.06 -10.81 -18.33
CA SER A 88 6.11 -11.75 -17.71
C SER A 88 6.21 -11.96 -16.18
N ARG A 89 7.40 -12.09 -15.62
CA ARG A 89 7.59 -12.30 -14.16
C ARG A 89 7.16 -11.12 -13.30
N SER A 90 7.46 -9.91 -13.74
CA SER A 90 7.06 -8.70 -13.00
C SER A 90 5.56 -8.46 -13.08
N GLN A 91 4.91 -8.87 -14.16
CA GLN A 91 3.46 -8.78 -14.31
C GLN A 91 2.73 -9.71 -13.36
N ASP A 92 3.10 -11.00 -13.30
CA ASP A 92 2.50 -11.98 -12.40
C ASP A 92 2.63 -11.53 -10.94
N ARG A 93 3.81 -11.01 -10.58
CA ARG A 93 4.06 -10.51 -9.23
C ARG A 93 3.25 -9.25 -8.92
N LEU A 94 3.15 -8.29 -9.84
CA LEU A 94 2.30 -7.12 -9.70
C LEU A 94 0.82 -7.50 -9.60
N GLN A 95 0.35 -8.48 -10.33
CA GLN A 95 -1.00 -8.99 -10.22
C GLN A 95 -1.27 -9.54 -8.81
N THR A 96 -0.41 -10.41 -8.31
CA THR A 96 -0.51 -10.96 -6.94
C THR A 96 -0.51 -9.84 -5.89
N ILE A 97 0.36 -8.83 -6.05
CA ILE A 97 0.42 -7.67 -5.17
C ILE A 97 -0.90 -6.88 -5.24
N SER A 98 -1.46 -6.69 -6.42
CA SER A 98 -2.70 -5.95 -6.60
C SER A 98 -3.89 -6.63 -5.93
N GLU A 99 -3.97 -7.96 -6.02
CA GLU A 99 -4.99 -8.76 -5.34
C GLU A 99 -4.89 -8.65 -3.81
N ALA A 100 -3.66 -8.56 -3.27
CA ALA A 100 -3.42 -8.40 -1.85
C ALA A 100 -3.61 -6.94 -1.36
N ALA A 101 -3.59 -5.97 -2.26
CA ALA A 101 -3.58 -4.53 -1.93
C ALA A 101 -4.86 -4.07 -1.21
N HIS A 102 -6.00 -4.75 -1.39
CA HIS A 102 -7.23 -4.48 -0.64
C HIS A 102 -7.08 -4.64 0.88
N LYS A 103 -6.12 -5.46 1.33
CA LYS A 103 -5.84 -5.68 2.75
C LYS A 103 -4.90 -4.63 3.33
N PHE A 104 -4.25 -3.83 2.50
CA PHE A 104 -3.25 -2.85 2.91
C PHE A 104 -3.87 -1.64 3.61
N VAL A 105 -3.24 -1.19 4.69
CA VAL A 105 -3.61 0.01 5.45
C VAL A 105 -2.57 1.10 5.25
N TYR A 106 -3.04 2.30 4.92
CA TYR A 106 -2.18 3.47 4.70
C TYR A 106 -1.80 4.10 6.02
N THR A 107 -0.69 3.62 6.57
CA THR A 107 -0.13 4.14 7.83
C THR A 107 0.67 5.42 7.61
N ILE A 108 1.08 6.06 8.70
CA ILE A 108 1.99 7.21 8.63
C ILE A 108 3.30 6.85 7.89
N HIS A 109 3.81 5.64 8.09
CA HIS A 109 5.02 5.16 7.42
C HIS A 109 4.90 5.11 5.90
N TYR A 110 3.68 4.82 5.38
CA TYR A 110 3.44 4.87 3.94
C TYR A 110 3.56 6.30 3.40
N GLY A 111 2.95 7.27 4.09
CA GLY A 111 3.03 8.69 3.69
C GLY A 111 4.46 9.22 3.68
N GLU A 112 5.24 8.89 4.72
CA GLU A 112 6.65 9.25 4.84
C GLU A 112 7.50 8.59 3.75
N ALA A 113 7.32 7.28 3.54
CA ALA A 113 8.05 6.52 2.54
C ALA A 113 7.77 7.02 1.12
N ARG A 114 6.49 7.28 0.81
CA ARG A 114 6.07 7.86 -0.47
C ARG A 114 6.75 9.19 -0.72
N LYS A 115 6.69 10.11 0.26
CA LYS A 115 7.31 11.44 0.14
C LYS A 115 8.82 11.32 -0.08
N LYS A 116 9.52 10.52 0.73
CA LYS A 116 10.96 10.30 0.55
C LYS A 116 11.31 9.70 -0.81
N LEU A 117 10.52 8.73 -1.30
CA LEU A 117 10.74 8.12 -2.60
C LEU A 117 10.53 9.12 -3.75
N ASP A 118 9.54 10.00 -3.63
CA ASP A 118 9.31 11.05 -4.62
C ASP A 118 10.44 12.11 -4.60
N ASP A 119 10.92 12.50 -3.41
CA ASP A 119 11.94 13.56 -3.22
C ASP A 119 13.37 13.05 -3.51
N LEU A 120 13.74 11.86 -3.02
CA LEU A 120 15.11 11.34 -3.05
C LEU A 120 15.32 10.25 -4.12
N HIS A 121 14.26 9.79 -4.77
CA HIS A 121 14.23 8.70 -5.75
C HIS A 121 14.64 7.33 -5.19
N THR A 122 15.14 7.26 -3.97
CA THR A 122 15.57 6.03 -3.30
C THR A 122 15.08 6.01 -1.86
N ILE A 123 14.64 4.83 -1.40
CA ILE A 123 14.34 4.58 0.02
C ILE A 123 14.83 3.22 0.47
N ILE A 124 15.20 3.15 1.76
CA ILE A 124 15.57 1.92 2.46
C ILE A 124 14.52 1.68 3.55
N ILE A 125 13.69 0.67 3.37
CA ILE A 125 12.65 0.30 4.35
C ILE A 125 13.21 -0.73 5.30
N SER A 126 13.36 -0.39 6.56
CA SER A 126 13.86 -1.26 7.60
C SER A 126 12.79 -1.57 8.66
N GLY A 127 12.98 -2.62 9.44
CA GLY A 127 12.08 -3.00 10.52
C GLY A 127 12.22 -4.47 10.93
N GLU A 128 11.59 -4.84 12.02
CA GLU A 128 11.56 -6.21 12.51
C GLU A 128 10.85 -7.17 11.53
N PRO A 129 11.11 -8.49 11.60
CA PRO A 129 10.32 -9.48 10.85
C PRO A 129 8.81 -9.31 11.14
N GLY A 130 7.99 -9.36 10.10
CA GLY A 130 6.54 -9.17 10.24
C GLY A 130 6.05 -7.71 10.36
N ALA A 131 6.93 -6.72 10.41
CA ALA A 131 6.54 -5.30 10.52
C ALA A 131 5.79 -4.72 9.31
N GLY A 132 5.68 -5.46 8.20
CA GLY A 132 4.97 -4.99 7.00
C GLY A 132 5.85 -4.30 5.96
N LYS A 133 7.19 -4.42 6.02
CA LYS A 133 8.15 -3.82 5.07
C LYS A 133 7.84 -4.17 3.61
N THR A 134 7.69 -5.46 3.34
CA THR A 134 7.36 -5.98 2.01
C THR A 134 6.02 -5.44 1.51
N SER A 135 5.00 -5.41 2.38
CA SER A 135 3.69 -4.86 2.03
C SER A 135 3.77 -3.37 1.71
N LEU A 136 4.54 -2.60 2.48
CA LEU A 136 4.80 -1.19 2.23
C LEU A 136 5.50 -0.98 0.88
N ALA A 137 6.58 -1.72 0.62
CA ALA A 137 7.35 -1.65 -0.63
C ALA A 137 6.52 -2.03 -1.86
N HIS A 138 5.72 -3.11 -1.75
CA HIS A 138 4.84 -3.58 -2.80
C HIS A 138 3.77 -2.55 -3.16
N ASN A 139 3.15 -1.89 -2.17
CA ASN A 139 2.13 -0.88 -2.44
C ASN A 139 2.73 0.40 -3.03
N LEU A 140 3.95 0.78 -2.66
CA LEU A 140 4.67 1.87 -3.32
C LEU A 140 5.01 1.53 -4.78
N ALA A 141 5.44 0.28 -5.03
CA ALA A 141 5.73 -0.18 -6.39
C ALA A 141 4.45 -0.18 -7.26
N LEU A 142 3.33 -0.63 -6.69
CA LEU A 142 2.04 -0.62 -7.35
C LEU A 142 1.57 0.81 -7.67
N GLU A 143 1.71 1.76 -6.74
CA GLU A 143 1.41 3.17 -6.98
C GLU A 143 2.26 3.76 -8.12
N HIS A 144 3.57 3.45 -8.15
CA HIS A 144 4.43 3.95 -9.22
C HIS A 144 4.16 3.28 -10.56
N SER A 145 3.76 2.00 -10.56
CA SER A 145 3.27 1.34 -11.79
C SER A 145 2.06 2.09 -12.37
N ALA A 146 1.12 2.53 -11.52
CA ALA A 146 -0.01 3.36 -11.93
C ALA A 146 0.42 4.73 -12.50
N LYS A 147 1.55 5.26 -12.02
CA LYS A 147 2.15 6.50 -12.55
C LYS A 147 2.96 6.29 -13.83
N GLY A 148 2.94 5.07 -14.40
CA GLY A 148 3.63 4.73 -15.65
C GLY A 148 5.10 4.32 -15.47
N PHE A 149 5.51 3.94 -14.26
CA PHE A 149 6.81 3.33 -14.03
C PHE A 149 6.78 1.83 -14.35
N SER A 150 7.80 1.37 -15.06
CA SER A 150 8.08 -0.04 -15.23
C SER A 150 8.70 -0.61 -13.96
N VAL A 151 8.06 -1.60 -13.34
CA VAL A 151 8.52 -2.17 -12.07
C VAL A 151 9.37 -3.41 -12.32
N TYR A 152 10.56 -3.44 -11.72
CA TYR A 152 11.52 -4.55 -11.78
C TYR A 152 11.77 -5.08 -10.37
N PHE A 153 11.47 -6.35 -10.14
CA PHE A 153 11.77 -7.04 -8.89
C PHE A 153 13.14 -7.70 -9.00
N LEU A 154 14.06 -7.32 -8.13
CA LEU A 154 15.41 -7.87 -8.06
C LEU A 154 15.41 -9.03 -7.06
N GLU A 155 15.99 -10.17 -7.45
CA GLU A 155 15.96 -11.39 -6.63
C GLU A 155 17.32 -11.74 -6.05
N HIS A 156 18.41 -11.48 -6.78
CA HIS A 156 19.72 -12.00 -6.42
C HIS A 156 20.79 -10.92 -6.23
N SER A 157 20.82 -9.91 -7.09
CA SER A 157 21.87 -8.88 -7.05
C SER A 157 21.44 -7.56 -7.67
N ILE A 158 22.16 -6.49 -7.34
CA ILE A 158 21.96 -5.17 -7.96
C ILE A 158 22.32 -5.16 -9.46
N GLN A 159 23.12 -6.13 -9.92
CA GLN A 159 23.46 -6.28 -11.33
C GLN A 159 22.21 -6.47 -12.19
N GLU A 160 21.20 -7.15 -11.69
CA GLU A 160 19.92 -7.32 -12.40
C GLU A 160 19.27 -5.96 -12.75
N ALA A 161 19.42 -4.95 -11.87
CA ALA A 161 18.93 -3.60 -12.15
C ALA A 161 19.77 -2.91 -13.26
N GLU A 162 21.09 -3.08 -13.22
CA GLU A 162 21.99 -2.53 -14.24
C GLU A 162 21.71 -3.11 -15.63
N ASP A 163 21.44 -4.41 -15.73
CA ASP A 163 21.17 -5.12 -16.98
C ASP A 163 19.91 -4.61 -17.69
N VAL A 164 18.90 -4.17 -16.91
CA VAL A 164 17.62 -3.68 -17.44
C VAL A 164 17.47 -2.15 -17.37
N TYR A 165 18.51 -1.45 -16.92
CA TYR A 165 18.50 0.01 -16.85
C TYR A 165 18.41 0.64 -18.25
N ARG A 166 17.41 1.49 -18.47
CA ARG A 166 17.21 2.18 -19.75
C ARG A 166 17.10 3.68 -19.51
N ALA A 167 17.94 4.46 -20.17
CA ALA A 167 17.86 5.92 -20.12
C ALA A 167 16.47 6.40 -20.62
N ASN A 168 15.97 7.49 -20.02
CA ASN A 168 14.71 8.14 -20.43
C ASN A 168 13.45 7.26 -20.33
N GLN A 169 13.49 6.20 -19.54
CA GLN A 169 12.30 5.39 -19.23
C GLN A 169 12.00 5.45 -17.73
N ASN A 170 10.75 5.58 -17.38
CA ASN A 170 10.33 5.51 -15.99
C ASN A 170 10.46 4.08 -15.48
N GLN A 171 11.41 3.84 -14.56
CA GLN A 171 11.69 2.52 -14.02
C GLN A 171 11.75 2.57 -12.49
N LEU A 172 11.10 1.62 -11.84
CA LEU A 172 11.21 1.38 -10.42
C LEU A 172 11.85 0.02 -10.20
N PHE A 173 12.91 0.01 -9.40
CA PHE A 173 13.62 -1.19 -8.99
C PHE A 173 13.27 -1.50 -7.54
N LEU A 174 12.84 -2.73 -7.25
CA LEU A 174 12.49 -3.20 -5.91
C LEU A 174 13.35 -4.39 -5.54
N PHE A 175 14.19 -4.21 -4.51
CA PHE A 175 14.98 -5.28 -3.93
C PHE A 175 14.42 -5.63 -2.54
N ASP A 176 13.63 -6.70 -2.46
CA ASP A 176 12.95 -7.11 -1.25
C ASP A 176 13.79 -8.11 -0.44
N ASP A 177 13.83 -7.92 0.89
CA ASP A 177 14.63 -8.71 1.86
C ASP A 177 16.13 -8.78 1.49
N PHE A 178 16.69 -7.64 1.07
CA PHE A 178 18.13 -7.52 0.85
C PHE A 178 18.92 -7.96 2.09
N LEU A 179 19.91 -8.82 1.90
CA LEU A 179 20.72 -9.47 2.93
C LEU A 179 19.97 -10.51 3.80
N GLY A 180 18.66 -10.74 3.61
CA GLY A 180 17.91 -11.67 4.45
C GLY A 180 18.29 -13.13 4.26
N ARG A 181 18.52 -13.55 3.02
CA ARG A 181 18.84 -14.95 2.67
C ARG A 181 20.31 -15.23 2.43
N ASN A 182 21.09 -14.24 2.00
CA ASN A 182 22.46 -14.44 1.49
C ASN A 182 23.44 -13.39 2.03
N TYR A 183 23.31 -12.95 3.28
CA TYR A 183 24.17 -11.91 3.89
C TYR A 183 25.66 -12.18 3.70
N LEU A 184 26.12 -13.42 3.95
CA LEU A 184 27.52 -13.78 3.79
C LEU A 184 27.99 -13.72 2.33
N GLN A 185 27.14 -14.11 1.38
CA GLN A 185 27.49 -14.07 -0.05
C GLN A 185 27.51 -12.65 -0.61
N ALA A 186 26.65 -11.76 -0.11
CA ALA A 186 26.63 -10.36 -0.50
C ALA A 186 27.89 -9.62 -0.03
N LEU A 187 28.38 -9.92 1.17
CA LEU A 187 29.65 -9.40 1.70
C LEU A 187 30.87 -9.85 0.89
N GLU A 188 30.88 -11.11 0.43
CA GLU A 188 31.98 -11.65 -0.38
C GLU A 188 32.08 -11.03 -1.78
N ARG A 189 30.97 -10.46 -2.30
CA ARG A 189 30.88 -9.93 -3.66
C ARG A 189 31.01 -8.40 -3.78
N HIS A 190 31.31 -7.70 -2.67
CA HIS A 190 31.33 -6.22 -2.65
C HIS A 190 30.02 -5.58 -3.15
N GLU A 191 28.89 -6.24 -2.95
CA GLU A 191 27.57 -5.75 -3.41
C GLU A 191 27.17 -4.43 -2.72
N ASP A 192 27.69 -4.16 -1.53
CA ASP A 192 27.53 -2.92 -0.80
C ASP A 192 27.99 -1.69 -1.59
N THR A 193 29.19 -1.76 -2.20
CA THR A 193 29.70 -0.68 -3.07
C THR A 193 28.85 -0.51 -4.33
N HIS A 194 28.41 -1.60 -4.93
CA HIS A 194 27.53 -1.56 -6.10
C HIS A 194 26.19 -0.91 -5.80
N ILE A 195 25.59 -1.23 -4.64
CA ILE A 195 24.32 -0.63 -4.20
C ILE A 195 24.46 0.87 -3.97
N VAL A 196 25.53 1.33 -3.29
CA VAL A 196 25.75 2.75 -3.06
C VAL A 196 25.93 3.51 -4.38
N ASN A 197 26.68 2.96 -5.31
CA ASN A 197 26.82 3.54 -6.64
C ASN A 197 25.48 3.60 -7.39
N PHE A 198 24.66 2.55 -7.27
CA PHE A 198 23.33 2.52 -7.86
C PHE A 198 22.41 3.56 -7.24
N ILE A 199 22.41 3.72 -5.91
CA ILE A 199 21.66 4.77 -5.20
C ILE A 199 22.02 6.16 -5.73
N LYS A 200 23.32 6.46 -5.85
CA LYS A 200 23.80 7.74 -6.41
C LYS A 200 23.34 7.95 -7.86
N ARG A 201 23.36 6.89 -8.66
CA ARG A 201 22.92 6.95 -10.05
C ARG A 201 21.40 7.22 -10.14
N VAL A 202 20.61 6.50 -9.35
CA VAL A 202 19.15 6.69 -9.29
C VAL A 202 18.80 8.08 -8.78
N GLY A 203 19.49 8.57 -7.74
CA GLY A 203 19.25 9.91 -7.19
C GLY A 203 19.44 11.06 -8.17
N ARG A 204 20.23 10.86 -9.24
CA ARG A 204 20.46 11.85 -10.29
C ARG A 204 19.50 11.75 -11.47
N ASP A 205 18.65 10.71 -11.51
CA ASP A 205 17.75 10.43 -12.63
C ASP A 205 16.28 10.47 -12.17
N ASN A 206 15.59 11.55 -12.51
CA ASN A 206 14.19 11.77 -12.15
C ASN A 206 13.23 10.67 -12.67
N SER A 207 13.65 9.93 -13.70
CA SER A 207 12.88 8.83 -14.26
C SER A 207 13.06 7.50 -13.52
N LYS A 208 13.85 7.46 -12.46
CA LYS A 208 14.18 6.23 -11.72
C LYS A 208 13.66 6.28 -10.29
N ARG A 209 13.33 5.09 -9.78
CA ARG A 209 13.01 4.87 -8.36
C ARG A 209 13.66 3.59 -7.89
N PHE A 210 14.17 3.60 -6.65
CA PHE A 210 14.76 2.42 -6.03
C PHE A 210 14.22 2.21 -4.62
N ILE A 211 13.69 1.03 -4.36
CA ILE A 211 13.19 0.60 -3.05
C ILE A 211 13.99 -0.61 -2.61
N LEU A 212 14.59 -0.50 -1.44
CA LEU A 212 15.31 -1.58 -0.78
C LEU A 212 14.63 -1.90 0.53
N THR A 213 14.33 -3.18 0.81
CA THR A 213 13.87 -3.59 2.13
C THR A 213 14.91 -4.43 2.84
N SER A 214 15.04 -4.28 4.15
CA SER A 214 15.97 -5.08 4.96
C SER A 214 15.52 -5.17 6.41
N ARG A 215 16.11 -6.11 7.16
CA ARG A 215 15.90 -6.21 8.61
C ARG A 215 16.78 -5.19 9.34
N THR A 216 16.25 -4.54 10.38
CA THR A 216 17.00 -3.56 11.18
C THR A 216 18.29 -4.16 11.75
N THR A 217 18.23 -5.41 12.24
CA THR A 217 19.40 -6.11 12.79
C THR A 217 20.50 -6.31 11.77
N ILE A 218 20.14 -6.65 10.53
CA ILE A 218 21.09 -6.89 9.44
C ILE A 218 21.72 -5.57 8.98
N LEU A 219 20.94 -4.51 8.84
CA LEU A 219 21.46 -3.18 8.50
C LEU A 219 22.44 -2.65 9.57
N ASN A 220 22.18 -2.95 10.84
CA ASN A 220 23.05 -2.53 11.94
C ASN A 220 24.31 -3.40 12.08
N GLN A 221 24.24 -4.69 11.71
CA GLN A 221 25.39 -5.60 11.67
C GLN A 221 26.29 -5.37 10.45
N GLY A 222 25.76 -4.80 9.39
CA GLY A 222 26.50 -4.46 8.16
C GLY A 222 27.44 -3.27 8.38
N ARG A 223 28.49 -3.43 9.23
CA ARG A 223 29.52 -2.39 9.42
C ARG A 223 30.10 -1.92 8.07
N GLN A 224 30.37 -2.85 7.16
CA GLN A 224 30.88 -2.51 5.83
C GLN A 224 29.91 -1.63 5.03
N LEU A 225 28.61 -1.93 5.06
CA LEU A 225 27.61 -1.07 4.43
C LEU A 225 27.59 0.34 5.04
N ALA A 226 27.70 0.41 6.38
CA ALA A 226 27.78 1.69 7.09
C ALA A 226 29.06 2.47 6.73
N ASP A 227 30.19 1.77 6.63
CA ASP A 227 31.48 2.36 6.27
C ASP A 227 31.43 2.88 4.82
N VAL A 228 30.85 2.12 3.87
CA VAL A 228 30.69 2.56 2.48
C VAL A 228 29.77 3.76 2.36
N PHE A 229 28.68 3.81 3.12
CA PHE A 229 27.80 4.98 3.17
C PHE A 229 28.52 6.22 3.74
N GLN A 230 29.36 6.06 4.78
CA GLN A 230 30.16 7.13 5.35
C GLN A 230 31.26 7.62 4.39
N ILE A 231 32.00 6.71 3.78
CA ILE A 231 33.07 7.04 2.81
C ILE A 231 32.51 7.81 1.61
N GLU A 232 31.31 7.48 1.20
CA GLU A 232 30.64 8.06 0.04
C GLU A 232 29.79 9.31 0.38
N ASP A 233 29.88 9.81 1.62
CA ASP A 233 29.18 11.00 2.11
C ASP A 233 27.63 10.93 1.94
N ILE A 234 27.08 9.71 2.09
CA ILE A 234 25.66 9.44 2.02
C ILE A 234 25.14 9.30 3.46
N GLU A 235 24.29 10.23 3.89
CA GLU A 235 23.59 10.10 5.17
C GLU A 235 22.51 8.99 5.05
N ARG A 236 22.85 7.77 5.50
CA ARG A 236 21.93 6.62 5.49
C ARG A 236 20.56 6.94 6.07
N ASN A 237 20.51 7.74 7.13
CA ASN A 237 19.27 8.15 7.77
C ASN A 237 18.36 8.99 6.86
N GLU A 238 18.93 9.67 5.87
CA GLU A 238 18.17 10.43 4.89
C GLU A 238 17.26 9.50 4.07
N TYR A 239 17.77 8.35 3.64
CA TYR A 239 17.04 7.39 2.82
C TYR A 239 16.24 6.38 3.63
N GLN A 240 16.52 6.22 4.93
CA GLN A 240 15.91 5.18 5.74
C GLN A 240 14.52 5.56 6.24
N ILE A 241 13.60 4.60 6.14
CA ILE A 241 12.31 4.56 6.84
C ILE A 241 12.32 3.31 7.71
N GLU A 242 12.19 3.47 9.01
CA GLU A 242 12.05 2.33 9.92
C GLU A 242 10.58 2.11 10.26
N VAL A 243 10.05 0.97 9.82
CA VAL A 243 8.69 0.55 10.15
C VAL A 243 8.69 0.02 11.58
N ARG A 244 8.20 0.84 12.48
CA ARG A 244 8.06 0.55 13.92
C ARG A 244 6.59 0.65 14.32
N ASP A 245 6.35 0.46 15.57
CA ASP A 245 5.08 0.63 16.30
C ASP A 245 3.91 1.25 15.53
N LEU A 246 3.12 0.39 14.90
CA LEU A 246 1.86 0.80 14.29
C LEU A 246 0.91 1.32 15.37
N ALA A 247 0.18 2.39 15.07
CA ALA A 247 -0.87 2.87 15.94
C ALA A 247 -1.93 1.79 16.19
N LEU A 248 -2.57 1.82 17.35
CA LEU A 248 -3.58 0.84 17.70
C LEU A 248 -4.72 0.78 16.65
N MET A 249 -5.05 1.94 16.07
CA MET A 249 -6.07 2.04 15.04
C MET A 249 -5.63 1.39 13.74
N ASP A 250 -4.36 1.60 13.33
CA ASP A 250 -3.79 0.94 12.14
C ASP A 250 -3.82 -0.59 12.28
N LYS A 251 -3.43 -1.11 13.46
CA LYS A 251 -3.50 -2.55 13.77
C LYS A 251 -4.93 -3.09 13.71
N ALA A 252 -5.90 -2.32 14.20
CA ALA A 252 -7.30 -2.71 14.15
C ALA A 252 -7.83 -2.72 12.71
N GLU A 253 -7.45 -1.73 11.90
CA GLU A 253 -7.82 -1.66 10.48
C GLU A 253 -7.16 -2.78 9.67
N ILE A 254 -5.89 -3.10 9.94
CA ILE A 254 -5.20 -4.25 9.34
C ILE A 254 -5.95 -5.54 9.65
N LEU A 255 -6.28 -5.79 10.93
CA LEU A 255 -7.04 -6.98 11.32
C LEU A 255 -8.40 -7.03 10.64
N TYR A 256 -9.13 -5.91 10.62
CA TYR A 256 -10.42 -5.80 9.96
C TYR A 256 -10.33 -6.15 8.47
N ASN A 257 -9.34 -5.58 7.74
CA ASN A 257 -9.16 -5.84 6.31
C ASN A 257 -8.81 -7.31 6.05
N HIS A 258 -7.98 -7.92 6.91
CA HIS A 258 -7.66 -9.35 6.80
C HIS A 258 -8.88 -10.25 7.05
N ILE A 259 -9.76 -9.90 7.97
CA ILE A 259 -11.00 -10.62 8.21
C ILE A 259 -11.96 -10.44 7.01
N TRP A 260 -12.13 -9.20 6.57
CA TRP A 260 -13.11 -8.86 5.53
C TRP A 260 -12.76 -9.40 4.15
N TYR A 261 -11.49 -9.28 3.77
CA TYR A 261 -10.98 -9.70 2.46
C TYR A 261 -10.29 -11.07 2.47
N GLY A 262 -10.27 -11.76 3.61
CA GLY A 262 -9.49 -12.99 3.81
C GLY A 262 -10.24 -14.28 3.52
N ASN A 263 -11.53 -14.24 3.16
CA ASN A 263 -12.37 -15.43 2.99
C ASN A 263 -12.26 -16.43 4.16
N LEU A 264 -12.21 -15.91 5.40
CA LEU A 264 -12.06 -16.73 6.59
C LEU A 264 -13.35 -17.52 6.87
N ALA A 265 -13.19 -18.73 7.40
CA ALA A 265 -14.32 -19.54 7.85
C ALA A 265 -15.16 -18.78 8.91
N GLU A 266 -16.48 -18.87 8.85
CA GLU A 266 -17.41 -18.15 9.72
C GLU A 266 -17.17 -18.51 11.19
N GLU A 267 -16.85 -19.76 11.48
CA GLU A 267 -16.52 -20.26 12.82
C GLU A 267 -15.30 -19.51 13.40
N PHE A 268 -14.26 -19.31 12.58
CA PHE A 268 -13.05 -18.59 12.99
C PHE A 268 -13.36 -17.12 13.29
N VAL A 269 -14.13 -16.47 12.41
CA VAL A 269 -14.55 -15.08 12.60
C VAL A 269 -15.39 -14.95 13.88
N SER A 270 -16.34 -15.87 14.10
CA SER A 270 -17.17 -15.90 15.32
C SER A 270 -16.33 -16.06 16.59
N GLU A 271 -15.30 -16.91 16.55
CA GLU A 271 -14.39 -17.10 17.69
C GLU A 271 -13.53 -15.86 17.98
N LEU A 272 -13.12 -15.10 16.95
CA LEU A 272 -12.45 -13.81 17.12
C LEU A 272 -13.31 -12.76 17.83
N TYR A 273 -14.60 -12.75 17.54
CA TYR A 273 -15.53 -11.82 18.18
C TYR A 273 -15.95 -12.25 19.60
N LYS A 274 -15.91 -13.54 19.89
CA LYS A 274 -16.21 -14.08 21.21
C LYS A 274 -15.29 -13.47 22.26
N ASP A 275 -15.86 -12.98 23.34
CA ASP A 275 -15.11 -12.33 24.44
C ASP A 275 -14.17 -11.19 24.02
N LYS A 276 -14.42 -10.63 22.81
CA LYS A 276 -13.61 -9.54 22.24
C LYS A 276 -12.13 -9.93 22.05
N ARG A 277 -11.85 -11.18 21.69
CA ARG A 277 -10.47 -11.71 21.50
C ARG A 277 -9.65 -10.92 20.48
N TYR A 278 -10.29 -10.35 19.45
CA TYR A 278 -9.63 -9.42 18.51
C TYR A 278 -8.85 -8.30 19.20
N ARG A 279 -9.28 -7.86 20.41
CA ARG A 279 -8.56 -6.82 21.16
C ARG A 279 -7.17 -7.28 21.64
N GLN A 280 -7.00 -8.57 21.93
CA GLN A 280 -5.73 -9.12 22.33
C GLN A 280 -4.75 -9.11 21.14
N ILE A 281 -5.23 -9.49 19.95
CA ILE A 281 -4.46 -9.45 18.71
C ILE A 281 -4.01 -8.02 18.41
N VAL A 282 -4.93 -7.06 18.42
CA VAL A 282 -4.64 -5.65 18.12
C VAL A 282 -3.65 -5.04 19.14
N LYS A 283 -3.69 -5.46 20.40
CA LYS A 283 -2.79 -4.96 21.46
C LYS A 283 -1.43 -5.65 21.47
N HIS A 284 -1.27 -6.76 20.77
CA HIS A 284 -0.02 -7.51 20.77
C HIS A 284 1.10 -6.70 20.11
N ARG A 285 2.30 -6.72 20.72
CA ARG A 285 3.39 -5.82 20.27
C ARG A 285 3.98 -6.22 18.93
N ASN A 286 4.19 -7.52 18.64
CA ASN A 286 4.99 -7.90 17.47
C ASN A 286 4.60 -9.20 16.75
N GLU A 287 3.68 -10.02 17.28
CA GLU A 287 3.28 -11.26 16.59
C GLU A 287 1.83 -11.60 16.88
N VAL A 288 1.14 -12.14 15.86
CA VAL A 288 -0.13 -12.84 16.08
C VAL A 288 0.20 -14.08 16.92
N PRO A 289 -0.42 -14.26 18.11
CA PRO A 289 -0.23 -15.46 18.92
C PRO A 289 -0.38 -16.72 18.06
N PRO A 290 0.41 -17.79 18.30
CA PRO A 290 0.41 -18.99 17.45
C PRO A 290 -0.98 -19.56 17.19
N GLU A 291 -1.86 -19.49 18.18
CA GLU A 291 -3.26 -19.91 18.10
C GLU A 291 -4.13 -19.10 17.14
N PHE A 292 -3.68 -17.91 16.70
CA PHE A 292 -4.36 -17.03 15.74
C PHE A 292 -3.60 -16.87 14.42
N ARG A 293 -2.54 -17.67 14.21
CA ARG A 293 -1.89 -17.69 12.90
C ARG A 293 -2.81 -18.37 11.90
N LEU A 294 -3.15 -17.66 10.84
CA LEU A 294 -3.87 -18.27 9.72
C LEU A 294 -3.05 -19.44 9.18
N PRO A 295 -3.67 -20.60 8.89
CA PRO A 295 -2.98 -21.69 8.21
C PRO A 295 -2.42 -21.16 6.88
N ARG A 296 -1.18 -21.47 6.58
CA ARG A 296 -0.59 -21.17 5.28
C ARG A 296 -1.38 -21.91 4.22
N VAL A 297 -1.70 -21.23 3.13
CA VAL A 297 -2.46 -21.78 2.00
C VAL A 297 -1.80 -23.02 1.40
N ASP A 298 -0.53 -23.29 1.71
CA ASP A 298 0.29 -24.37 1.18
C ASP A 298 0.11 -25.73 1.92
N GLU A 299 -0.71 -25.81 2.97
CA GLU A 299 -0.93 -27.05 3.73
C GLU A 299 -2.14 -27.89 3.26
N TYR A 300 -2.77 -27.49 2.12
CA TYR A 300 -3.90 -28.25 1.53
C TYR A 300 -3.64 -28.70 0.07
N HIS A 301 -2.45 -29.29 -0.15
CA HIS A 301 -2.21 -30.09 -1.35
C HIS A 301 -1.53 -31.40 -1.01
#